data_d46b419028ef3bc1371b4dadb4f38685
#
_entry.id   d46b419028ef3bc1371b4dadb4f38685
#
_cell.length_a   1.000
_cell.length_b   1.000
_cell.length_c   1.000
_cell.angle_alpha   90.00
_cell.angle_beta   90.00
_cell.angle_gamma   90.00
#
_symmetry.space_group_name_H-M   'P 1'
#
loop_
_entity.id
_entity.type
_entity.pdbx_description
1 polymer ?
#
loop_
_entity_poly.entity_id
_entity_poly.type
_entity_poly.pdbx_seq_one_letter_code
_entity_poly.pdbx_strand_id
1 'polypeptide(L)'
;MSLLIKYLSLCWFRNNPADFHPSHAFMWKTVIFYLISGFIVEGLIADPADGILEVSLRAIMAFASIGTLLLFVKRWECYNQLFTAIFICENFIMTLATITEGLYFWMVMTHKENAEEISIAIGFLLVGWYIAIVSYILRQLLVSQMSHSVILAFSYFILTYGIPMLFMDI
;
A
#
# COMPACT_ATOMS: atom_id res chain seq x y z
N MET A 1 -20.71 -8.26 10.13
CA MET A 1 -19.37 -7.65 10.13
C MET A 1 -19.22 -6.91 8.81
N SER A 2 -18.84 -5.63 8.81
CA SER A 2 -18.73 -4.87 7.55
C SER A 2 -17.61 -5.44 6.67
N LEU A 3 -17.76 -5.38 5.35
CA LEU A 3 -16.77 -5.88 4.39
C LEU A 3 -15.38 -5.24 4.62
N LEU A 4 -15.37 -3.96 4.99
CA LEU A 4 -14.16 -3.22 5.32
C LEU A 4 -13.37 -3.88 6.47
N ILE A 5 -14.04 -4.28 7.57
CA ILE A 5 -13.37 -4.92 8.71
C ILE A 5 -12.77 -6.28 8.31
N LYS A 6 -13.45 -7.01 7.40
CA LYS A 6 -12.90 -8.26 6.87
C LYS A 6 -11.61 -8.02 6.08
N TYR A 7 -11.58 -6.99 5.23
CA TYR A 7 -10.37 -6.62 4.49
C TYR A 7 -9.26 -6.11 5.42
N LEU A 8 -9.57 -5.26 6.40
CA LEU A 8 -8.60 -4.80 7.38
C LEU A 8 -7.95 -5.95 8.16
N SER A 9 -8.68 -7.06 8.39
CA SER A 9 -8.09 -8.22 9.07
C SER A 9 -6.97 -8.89 8.28
N LEU A 10 -6.85 -8.64 6.96
CA LEU A 10 -5.72 -9.11 6.14
C LEU A 10 -4.39 -8.49 6.60
N CYS A 11 -4.42 -7.27 7.15
CA CYS A 11 -3.23 -6.61 7.70
C CYS A 11 -2.62 -7.40 8.87
N TRP A 12 -3.41 -8.27 9.51
CA TRP A 12 -2.97 -9.20 10.57
C TRP A 12 -2.93 -10.65 10.09
N PHE A 13 -2.83 -10.89 8.78
CA PHE A 13 -2.76 -12.22 8.16
C PHE A 13 -3.96 -13.13 8.54
N ARG A 14 -5.12 -12.52 8.75
CA ARG A 14 -6.37 -13.24 9.09
C ARG A 14 -7.32 -13.19 7.91
N ASN A 15 -8.14 -14.23 7.80
CA ASN A 15 -9.11 -14.43 6.72
C ASN A 15 -8.45 -14.66 5.35
N ASN A 16 -9.21 -15.25 4.44
CA ASN A 16 -8.76 -15.49 3.08
C ASN A 16 -9.40 -14.44 2.15
N PRO A 17 -8.59 -13.64 1.42
CA PRO A 17 -9.13 -12.65 0.51
C PRO A 17 -9.93 -13.26 -0.65
N ALA A 18 -9.76 -14.55 -0.97
CA ALA A 18 -10.52 -15.26 -2.00
C ALA A 18 -12.01 -15.38 -1.64
N ASP A 19 -12.35 -15.38 -0.35
CA ASP A 19 -13.74 -15.47 0.12
C ASP A 19 -14.51 -14.14 0.02
N PHE A 20 -13.81 -13.06 -0.37
CA PHE A 20 -14.38 -11.73 -0.42
C PHE A 20 -14.73 -11.35 -1.86
N HIS A 21 -15.98 -10.96 -2.07
CA HIS A 21 -16.45 -10.52 -3.38
C HIS A 21 -16.85 -9.04 -3.29
N PRO A 22 -15.88 -8.11 -3.46
CA PRO A 22 -16.17 -6.69 -3.42
C PRO A 22 -16.95 -6.28 -4.67
N SER A 23 -17.96 -5.42 -4.47
CA SER A 23 -18.60 -4.78 -5.60
C SER A 23 -17.64 -3.79 -6.27
N HIS A 24 -17.80 -3.55 -7.56
CA HIS A 24 -17.00 -2.57 -8.29
C HIS A 24 -17.09 -1.17 -7.68
N ALA A 25 -18.26 -0.79 -7.17
CA ALA A 25 -18.45 0.46 -6.45
C ALA A 25 -17.64 0.53 -5.14
N PHE A 26 -17.48 -0.59 -4.42
CA PHE A 26 -16.68 -0.65 -3.20
C PHE A 26 -15.18 -0.50 -3.53
N MET A 27 -14.71 -1.15 -4.58
CA MET A 27 -13.34 -1.00 -5.07
C MET A 27 -13.02 0.47 -5.38
N TRP A 28 -13.87 1.16 -6.16
CA TRP A 28 -13.65 2.57 -6.50
C TRP A 28 -13.68 3.50 -5.29
N LYS A 29 -14.53 3.23 -4.29
CA LYS A 29 -14.52 3.99 -3.02
C LYS A 29 -13.19 3.87 -2.31
N THR A 30 -12.57 2.69 -2.35
CA THR A 30 -11.24 2.47 -1.74
C THR A 30 -10.15 3.24 -2.47
N VAL A 31 -10.21 3.27 -3.81
CA VAL A 31 -9.27 4.06 -4.63
C VAL A 31 -9.43 5.56 -4.38
N ILE A 32 -10.67 6.06 -4.39
CA ILE A 32 -10.94 7.48 -4.11
C ILE A 32 -10.43 7.86 -2.71
N PHE A 33 -10.66 7.02 -1.72
CA PHE A 33 -10.14 7.25 -0.37
C PHE A 33 -8.61 7.28 -0.37
N TYR A 34 -7.95 6.36 -1.07
CA TYR A 34 -6.50 6.34 -1.24
C TYR A 34 -5.97 7.65 -1.86
N LEU A 35 -6.56 8.09 -2.96
CA LEU A 35 -6.15 9.32 -3.63
C LEU A 35 -6.33 10.53 -2.72
N ILE A 36 -7.48 10.68 -2.07
CA ILE A 36 -7.75 11.83 -1.19
C ILE A 36 -6.79 11.83 0.01
N SER A 37 -6.64 10.68 0.70
CA SER A 37 -5.75 10.59 1.85
C SER A 37 -4.29 10.79 1.45
N GLY A 38 -3.87 10.22 0.33
CA GLY A 38 -2.52 10.39 -0.21
C GLY A 38 -2.22 11.84 -0.58
N PHE A 39 -3.11 12.51 -1.29
CA PHE A 39 -2.93 13.93 -1.64
C PHE A 39 -2.83 14.84 -0.41
N ILE A 40 -3.61 14.55 0.64
CA ILE A 40 -3.51 15.31 1.88
C ILE A 40 -2.17 15.09 2.57
N VAL A 41 -1.75 13.83 2.69
CA VAL A 41 -0.52 13.46 3.40
C VAL A 41 0.72 13.95 2.67
N GLU A 42 0.85 13.63 1.40
CA GLU A 42 2.02 14.04 0.60
C GLU A 42 2.04 15.56 0.38
N GLY A 43 0.90 16.18 0.21
CA GLY A 43 0.81 17.65 0.10
C GLY A 43 1.10 18.41 1.41
N LEU A 44 1.11 17.73 2.57
CA LEU A 44 1.57 18.30 3.84
C LEU A 44 3.08 18.10 4.08
N ILE A 45 3.67 17.08 3.48
CA ILE A 45 5.09 16.71 3.65
C ILE A 45 5.95 17.38 2.58
N ALA A 46 5.47 17.40 1.33
CA ALA A 46 6.16 17.95 0.18
C ALA A 46 5.40 19.16 -0.42
N ASP A 47 5.87 19.66 -1.56
CA ASP A 47 5.08 20.62 -2.35
C ASP A 47 3.76 19.95 -2.81
N PRO A 48 2.60 20.63 -2.68
CA PRO A 48 1.32 20.05 -3.06
C PRO A 48 1.23 19.56 -4.51
N ALA A 49 1.96 20.19 -5.44
CA ALA A 49 1.99 19.77 -6.85
C ALA A 49 2.73 18.45 -7.01
N ASP A 50 3.86 18.29 -6.34
CA ASP A 50 4.66 17.07 -6.34
C ASP A 50 3.93 15.92 -5.66
N GLY A 51 3.29 16.19 -4.51
CA GLY A 51 2.50 15.19 -3.80
C GLY A 51 1.33 14.64 -4.64
N ILE A 52 0.63 15.49 -5.40
CA ILE A 52 -0.44 15.05 -6.32
C ILE A 52 0.13 14.18 -7.44
N LEU A 53 1.26 14.58 -8.02
CA LEU A 53 1.93 13.82 -9.08
C LEU A 53 2.36 12.45 -8.57
N GLU A 54 3.01 12.39 -7.42
CA GLU A 54 3.52 11.16 -6.81
C GLU A 54 2.39 10.17 -6.52
N VAL A 55 1.35 10.58 -5.82
CA VAL A 55 0.21 9.69 -5.48
C VAL A 55 -0.51 9.21 -6.74
N SER A 56 -0.63 10.09 -7.76
CA SER A 56 -1.23 9.70 -9.03
C SER A 56 -0.38 8.67 -9.77
N LEU A 57 0.94 8.84 -9.80
CA LEU A 57 1.88 7.89 -10.38
C LEU A 57 1.85 6.56 -9.64
N ARG A 58 1.89 6.56 -8.30
CA ARG A 58 1.75 5.35 -7.48
C ARG A 58 0.46 4.58 -7.82
N ALA A 59 -0.68 5.28 -7.92
CA ALA A 59 -1.94 4.67 -8.29
C ALA A 59 -1.88 4.05 -9.68
N ILE A 60 -1.37 4.77 -10.69
CA ILE A 60 -1.23 4.26 -12.07
C ILE A 60 -0.34 3.02 -12.10
N MET A 61 0.81 3.05 -11.41
CA MET A 61 1.72 1.92 -11.33
C MET A 61 1.10 0.72 -10.61
N ALA A 62 0.30 0.94 -9.58
CA ALA A 62 -0.44 -0.12 -8.90
C ALA A 62 -1.47 -0.78 -9.84
N PHE A 63 -2.27 0.01 -10.57
CA PHE A 63 -3.20 -0.50 -11.58
C PHE A 63 -2.49 -1.32 -12.66
N ALA A 64 -1.40 -0.77 -13.22
CA ALA A 64 -0.63 -1.42 -14.27
C ALA A 64 0.02 -2.72 -13.78
N SER A 65 0.64 -2.72 -12.59
CA SER A 65 1.33 -3.88 -12.02
C SER A 65 0.36 -5.01 -11.70
N ILE A 66 -0.77 -4.71 -11.04
CA ILE A 66 -1.79 -5.71 -10.71
C ILE A 66 -2.44 -6.26 -12.00
N GLY A 67 -2.78 -5.38 -12.95
CA GLY A 67 -3.35 -5.77 -14.23
C GLY A 67 -2.41 -6.69 -15.01
N THR A 68 -1.14 -6.31 -15.14
CA THR A 68 -0.12 -7.10 -15.82
C THR A 68 0.08 -8.45 -15.15
N LEU A 69 0.20 -8.48 -13.82
CA LEU A 69 0.34 -9.71 -13.05
C LEU A 69 -0.83 -10.69 -13.32
N LEU A 70 -2.07 -10.20 -13.25
CA LEU A 70 -3.25 -11.05 -13.45
C LEU A 70 -3.41 -11.54 -14.89
N LEU A 71 -2.97 -10.75 -15.88
CA LEU A 71 -2.90 -11.18 -17.29
C LEU A 71 -1.89 -12.33 -17.45
N PHE A 72 -0.70 -12.22 -16.86
CA PHE A 72 0.31 -13.29 -16.93
C PHE A 72 -0.15 -14.57 -16.24
N VAL A 73 -0.82 -14.46 -15.10
CA VAL A 73 -1.32 -15.63 -14.34
C VAL A 73 -2.65 -16.15 -14.91
N LYS A 74 -3.26 -15.44 -15.88
CA LYS A 74 -4.57 -15.75 -16.48
C LYS A 74 -5.71 -15.86 -15.45
N ARG A 75 -5.67 -15.01 -14.42
CA ARG A 75 -6.67 -14.95 -13.33
C ARG A 75 -7.33 -13.57 -13.23
N TRP A 76 -7.76 -13.05 -14.35
CA TRP A 76 -8.40 -11.73 -14.43
C TRP A 76 -9.68 -11.62 -13.56
N GLU A 77 -10.36 -12.72 -13.32
CA GLU A 77 -11.53 -12.81 -12.42
C GLU A 77 -11.25 -12.32 -10.99
N CYS A 78 -10.00 -12.44 -10.51
CA CYS A 78 -9.59 -12.01 -9.18
C CYS A 78 -9.23 -10.52 -9.10
N TYR A 79 -9.38 -9.75 -10.19
CA TYR A 79 -8.93 -8.36 -10.25
C TYR A 79 -9.53 -7.50 -9.13
N ASN A 80 -10.86 -7.48 -8.99
CA ASN A 80 -11.53 -6.68 -7.96
C ASN A 80 -11.13 -7.10 -6.54
N GLN A 81 -10.93 -8.39 -6.31
CA GLN A 81 -10.54 -8.92 -5.01
C GLN A 81 -9.12 -8.51 -4.65
N LEU A 82 -8.17 -8.76 -5.56
CA LEU A 82 -6.76 -8.47 -5.36
C LEU A 82 -6.53 -6.97 -5.18
N PHE A 83 -7.10 -6.18 -6.10
CA PHE A 83 -6.97 -4.74 -6.10
C PHE A 83 -7.53 -4.12 -4.81
N THR A 84 -8.77 -4.49 -4.42
CA THR A 84 -9.40 -3.98 -3.21
C THR A 84 -8.61 -4.38 -1.96
N ALA A 85 -8.10 -5.62 -1.90
CA ALA A 85 -7.33 -6.11 -0.77
C ALA A 85 -6.03 -5.30 -0.59
N ILE A 86 -5.27 -5.11 -1.67
CA ILE A 86 -4.01 -4.35 -1.62
C ILE A 86 -4.28 -2.90 -1.22
N PHE A 87 -5.22 -2.20 -1.87
CA PHE A 87 -5.49 -0.79 -1.58
C PHE A 87 -6.03 -0.53 -0.17
N ILE A 88 -6.84 -1.42 0.40
CA ILE A 88 -7.28 -1.27 1.80
C ILE A 88 -6.10 -1.43 2.76
N CYS A 89 -5.24 -2.43 2.53
CA CYS A 89 -4.07 -2.63 3.36
C CYS A 89 -3.05 -1.49 3.19
N GLU A 90 -2.89 -0.98 1.98
CA GLU A 90 -2.04 0.18 1.70
C GLU A 90 -2.53 1.44 2.42
N ASN A 91 -3.83 1.73 2.36
CA ASN A 91 -4.44 2.82 3.13
C ASN A 91 -4.21 2.68 4.64
N PHE A 92 -4.27 1.46 5.16
CA PHE A 92 -4.00 1.19 6.57
C PHE A 92 -2.53 1.49 6.92
N ILE A 93 -1.58 0.97 6.13
CA ILE A 93 -0.14 1.23 6.33
C ILE A 93 0.18 2.72 6.17
N MET A 94 -0.42 3.39 5.18
CA MET A 94 -0.24 4.84 4.96
C MET A 94 -0.75 5.65 6.16
N THR A 95 -1.86 5.25 6.77
CA THR A 95 -2.35 5.87 8.01
C THR A 95 -1.35 5.73 9.15
N LEU A 96 -0.73 4.55 9.31
CA LEU A 96 0.32 4.34 10.30
C LEU A 96 1.58 5.16 9.99
N ALA A 97 1.99 5.24 8.72
CA ALA A 97 3.11 6.07 8.30
C ALA A 97 2.87 7.55 8.64
N THR A 98 1.66 8.07 8.38
CA THR A 98 1.28 9.44 8.75
C THR A 98 1.39 9.70 10.26
N ILE A 99 0.98 8.72 11.08
CA ILE A 99 1.13 8.82 12.55
C ILE A 99 2.62 8.85 12.92
N THR A 100 3.45 8.06 12.24
CA THR A 100 4.90 8.03 12.45
C THR A 100 5.55 9.36 12.11
N GLU A 101 5.17 10.00 11.01
CA GLU A 101 5.63 11.33 10.64
C GLU A 101 5.22 12.38 11.68
N GLY A 102 3.98 12.34 12.15
CA GLY A 102 3.52 13.21 13.24
C GLY A 102 4.34 13.02 14.53
N LEU A 103 4.71 11.78 14.86
CA LEU A 103 5.58 11.45 15.99
C LEU A 103 7.00 12.01 15.78
N TYR A 104 7.53 11.88 14.56
CA TYR A 104 8.84 12.44 14.19
C TYR A 104 8.87 13.96 14.39
N PHE A 105 7.88 14.69 13.85
CA PHE A 105 7.77 16.13 14.04
C PHE A 105 7.72 16.52 15.53
N TRP A 106 6.94 15.79 16.33
CA TRP A 106 6.85 16.04 17.77
C TRP A 106 8.19 15.81 18.47
N MET A 107 8.93 14.74 18.10
CA MET A 107 10.26 14.45 18.65
C MET A 107 11.28 15.52 18.28
N VAL A 108 11.27 16.00 17.03
CA VAL A 108 12.14 17.10 16.57
C VAL A 108 11.85 18.38 17.35
N MET A 109 10.58 18.74 17.51
CA MET A 109 10.17 19.93 18.29
C MET A 109 10.59 19.85 19.77
N THR A 110 10.66 18.63 20.33
CA THR A 110 11.09 18.40 21.72
C THR A 110 12.59 18.15 21.83
N HIS A 111 13.38 18.43 20.78
CA HIS A 111 14.85 18.27 20.75
C HIS A 111 15.34 16.87 21.18
N LYS A 112 14.66 15.81 20.74
CA LYS A 112 15.11 14.43 20.97
C LYS A 112 16.24 14.09 19.99
N GLU A 113 17.42 13.70 20.52
CA GLU A 113 18.62 13.43 19.70
C GLU A 113 18.45 12.25 18.72
N ASN A 114 17.58 11.27 19.02
CA ASN A 114 17.43 10.04 18.23
C ASN A 114 16.14 10.04 17.38
N ALA A 115 15.54 11.21 17.10
CA ALA A 115 14.26 11.32 16.37
C ALA A 115 14.32 10.68 14.98
N GLU A 116 15.38 10.95 14.24
CA GLU A 116 15.59 10.44 12.86
C GLU A 116 15.78 8.92 12.85
N GLU A 117 16.65 8.38 13.73
CA GLU A 117 16.91 6.93 13.80
C GLU A 117 15.64 6.15 14.12
N ILE A 118 14.81 6.65 15.05
CA ILE A 118 13.55 6.03 15.44
C ILE A 118 12.56 6.06 14.26
N SER A 119 12.43 7.19 13.56
CA SER A 119 11.55 7.31 12.40
C SER A 119 11.96 6.36 11.28
N ILE A 120 13.24 6.29 10.94
CA ILE A 120 13.78 5.37 9.94
C ILE A 120 13.51 3.92 10.33
N ALA A 121 13.75 3.54 11.59
CA ALA A 121 13.51 2.18 12.06
C ALA A 121 12.02 1.78 11.95
N ILE A 122 11.10 2.67 12.32
CA ILE A 122 9.66 2.42 12.17
C ILE A 122 9.29 2.34 10.69
N GLY A 123 9.84 3.21 9.84
CA GLY A 123 9.64 3.17 8.40
C GLY A 123 10.01 1.81 7.78
N PHE A 124 11.18 1.28 8.13
CA PHE A 124 11.60 -0.06 7.68
C PHE A 124 10.66 -1.17 8.15
N LEU A 125 10.17 -1.10 9.40
CA LEU A 125 9.20 -2.06 9.93
C LEU A 125 7.87 -1.99 9.16
N LEU A 126 7.37 -0.80 8.85
CA LEU A 126 6.13 -0.61 8.09
C LEU A 126 6.26 -1.14 6.66
N VAL A 127 7.39 -0.88 5.98
CA VAL A 127 7.68 -1.41 4.63
C VAL A 127 7.75 -2.94 4.66
N GLY A 128 8.48 -3.52 5.60
CA GLY A 128 8.56 -4.97 5.75
C GLY A 128 7.19 -5.60 6.02
N TRP A 129 6.38 -4.96 6.88
CA TRP A 129 5.02 -5.40 7.16
C TRP A 129 4.11 -5.31 5.93
N TYR A 130 4.19 -4.21 5.17
CA TYR A 130 3.46 -4.04 3.92
C TYR A 130 3.79 -5.14 2.90
N ILE A 131 5.09 -5.40 2.66
CA ILE A 131 5.52 -6.46 1.74
C ILE A 131 5.02 -7.83 2.21
N ALA A 132 5.03 -8.10 3.51
CA ALA A 132 4.49 -9.35 4.07
C ALA A 132 2.98 -9.48 3.85
N ILE A 133 2.21 -8.38 4.03
CA ILE A 133 0.76 -8.36 3.75
C ILE A 133 0.48 -8.64 2.28
N VAL A 134 1.15 -7.91 1.36
CA VAL A 134 0.96 -8.11 -0.08
C VAL A 134 1.34 -9.52 -0.49
N SER A 135 2.44 -10.07 0.04
CA SER A 135 2.85 -11.45 -0.18
C SER A 135 1.79 -12.45 0.29
N TYR A 136 1.19 -12.21 1.47
CA TYR A 136 0.11 -13.04 1.99
C TYR A 136 -1.13 -13.01 1.08
N ILE A 137 -1.55 -11.82 0.64
CA ILE A 137 -2.69 -11.63 -0.28
C ILE A 137 -2.45 -12.36 -1.61
N LEU A 138 -1.28 -12.15 -2.21
CA LEU A 138 -0.90 -12.79 -3.47
C LEU A 138 -0.88 -14.32 -3.35
N ARG A 139 -0.32 -14.84 -2.25
CA ARG A 139 -0.29 -16.28 -1.99
C ARG A 139 -1.69 -16.89 -1.92
N GLN A 140 -2.60 -16.24 -1.22
CA GLN A 140 -3.97 -16.75 -1.03
C GLN A 140 -4.80 -16.67 -2.31
N LEU A 141 -4.71 -15.58 -3.06
CA LEU A 141 -5.49 -15.38 -4.29
C LEU A 141 -4.93 -16.15 -5.49
N LEU A 142 -3.61 -16.19 -5.64
CA LEU A 142 -2.97 -16.82 -6.80
C LEU A 142 -2.58 -18.29 -6.55
N VAL A 143 -2.78 -18.78 -5.32
CA VAL A 143 -2.40 -20.15 -4.90
C VAL A 143 -0.94 -20.45 -5.26
N SER A 144 -0.06 -19.47 -5.02
CA SER A 144 1.35 -19.54 -5.37
C SER A 144 2.21 -20.02 -4.20
N GLN A 145 3.43 -20.47 -4.50
CA GLN A 145 4.42 -20.80 -3.46
C GLN A 145 4.84 -19.52 -2.72
N MET A 146 5.21 -19.66 -1.45
CA MET A 146 5.54 -18.51 -0.59
C MET A 146 6.70 -17.68 -1.17
N SER A 147 7.75 -18.31 -1.65
CA SER A 147 8.91 -17.64 -2.26
C SER A 147 8.53 -16.79 -3.48
N HIS A 148 7.68 -17.31 -4.37
CA HIS A 148 7.20 -16.54 -5.52
C HIS A 148 6.34 -15.35 -5.10
N SER A 149 5.47 -15.53 -4.08
CA SER A 149 4.63 -14.45 -3.58
C SER A 149 5.46 -13.31 -2.95
N VAL A 150 6.54 -13.63 -2.25
CA VAL A 150 7.45 -12.64 -1.68
C VAL A 150 8.18 -11.86 -2.78
N ILE A 151 8.71 -12.55 -3.81
CA ILE A 151 9.36 -11.89 -4.94
C ILE A 151 8.39 -10.96 -5.67
N LEU A 152 7.16 -11.43 -5.93
CA LEU A 152 6.13 -10.62 -6.58
C LEU A 152 5.71 -9.41 -5.74
N ALA A 153 5.57 -9.57 -4.43
CA ALA A 153 5.25 -8.48 -3.52
C ALA A 153 6.37 -7.43 -3.46
N PHE A 154 7.62 -7.88 -3.43
CA PHE A 154 8.77 -6.99 -3.45
C PHE A 154 8.89 -6.25 -4.80
N SER A 155 8.69 -6.95 -5.92
CA SER A 155 8.66 -6.33 -7.24
C SER A 155 7.52 -5.31 -7.36
N TYR A 156 6.34 -5.64 -6.85
CA TYR A 156 5.20 -4.72 -6.80
C TYR A 156 5.56 -3.46 -6.00
N PHE A 157 6.18 -3.61 -4.83
CA PHE A 157 6.62 -2.48 -4.01
C PHE A 157 7.63 -1.58 -4.75
N ILE A 158 8.63 -2.16 -5.39
CA ILE A 158 9.61 -1.39 -6.18
C ILE A 158 8.92 -0.64 -7.33
N LEU A 159 7.99 -1.27 -8.03
CA LEU A 159 7.29 -0.64 -9.14
C LEU A 159 6.36 0.50 -8.68
N THR A 160 5.69 0.34 -7.55
CA THR A 160 4.69 1.31 -7.08
C THR A 160 5.29 2.46 -6.28
N TYR A 161 6.41 2.25 -5.60
CA TYR A 161 7.07 3.27 -4.78
C TYR A 161 8.42 3.71 -5.35
N GLY A 162 9.24 2.76 -5.80
CA GLY A 162 10.58 3.07 -6.30
C GLY A 162 10.58 3.86 -7.61
N ILE A 163 9.71 3.49 -8.56
CA ILE A 163 9.64 4.22 -9.84
C ILE A 163 9.16 5.67 -9.66
N PRO A 164 8.05 5.97 -8.94
CA PRO A 164 7.64 7.35 -8.67
C PRO A 164 8.74 8.19 -8.03
N MET A 165 9.46 7.65 -7.04
CA MET A 165 10.59 8.36 -6.40
C MET A 165 11.66 8.80 -7.41
N LEU A 166 11.98 7.99 -8.40
CA LEU A 166 12.98 8.34 -9.42
C LEU A 166 12.56 9.53 -10.30
N PHE A 167 11.27 9.82 -10.40
CA PHE A 167 10.77 10.97 -11.14
C PHE A 167 10.67 12.25 -10.29
N MET A 168 10.74 12.12 -8.96
CA MET A 168 10.66 13.25 -8.03
C MET A 168 12.05 13.82 -7.69
N ASP A 169 13.12 13.01 -7.85
CA ASP A 169 14.52 13.43 -7.60
C ASP A 169 15.16 14.15 -8.79
N ILE A 170 14.40 14.48 -9.86
CA ILE A 170 14.85 15.23 -11.02
C ILE A 170 14.24 16.62 -11.02
#